data_286b9c1d0aea2940ff2be0c0b66ca038
#
_entry.id   286b9c1d0aea2940ff2be0c0b66ca038
#
_cell.length_a   1.000
_cell.length_b   1.000
_cell.length_c   1.000
_cell.angle_alpha   90.00
_cell.angle_beta   90.00
_cell.angle_gamma   90.00
#
_symmetry.space_group_name_H-M   'P 1'
#
loop_
_entity.id
_entity.type
_entity.pdbx_description
1 polymer ?
#
loop_
_entity_poly.entity_id
_entity_poly.type
_entity_poly.pdbx_seq_one_letter_code
_entity_poly.pdbx_strand_id
1 'polypeptide(L)'
;MSFDKSKIKNVVFIMLDTLQFNYLGCYGNETVKTPHLDRFARQSVLFENAYSEGVPTVPVRRALMTGRFTLPYGGWQPLGSDDTTITDILWGRNMQTALIYDTAPMRLAKFGYSRGFDYVDFCPGQELDHTTFENEPLDPALKPEDFTSATMVWDENGEYIDDESPQLLDEIGCFLRQQQHRRTEADSYVAKVMNRTDSWLRERRDKNRPFFLWIDSFDPHEPWDPPSVWKGEPCPYDPEYEGNPIMLAPWVPVEGRITERECEHIRALYMEKITDVDRWVGRTLDSIREQGLMDETMVVIMSDHGQPMGEAEHGHGIMRKSRPWPYEELVHVPLMMHIPGVEGGQRISSFVQNVDVTATIMDVLDLLDTEDGISDHGMKTFGAEDYQGESLLPMMQGEVDKIRDYAIAGYYGMSWSIITDEYSYVHWLVSEDEKNNADCVEGADKVMSEDMWTCTAGAKIEVPQHNELYDRRKDPFQLNNIAEENPEKAEELLQKLKLVIGELRTT
;
A
#
# COMPACT_ATOMS: atom_id res chain seq x y z
N MET A 1 29.36 11.74 -14.83
CA MET A 1 30.25 11.02 -13.87
C MET A 1 29.67 9.66 -13.70
N SER A 2 30.46 8.60 -13.61
CA SER A 2 29.94 7.26 -13.35
C SER A 2 29.31 7.24 -11.95
N PHE A 3 28.16 6.62 -11.81
CA PHE A 3 27.49 6.39 -10.54
C PHE A 3 28.40 5.53 -9.64
N ASP A 4 28.49 5.90 -8.36
CA ASP A 4 29.39 5.25 -7.41
C ASP A 4 28.55 4.70 -6.23
N LYS A 5 28.19 3.42 -6.32
CA LYS A 5 27.42 2.70 -5.31
C LYS A 5 28.04 2.78 -3.90
N SER A 6 29.39 2.86 -3.82
CA SER A 6 30.08 2.87 -2.52
C SER A 6 29.76 4.09 -1.64
N LYS A 7 29.15 5.13 -2.23
CA LYS A 7 28.67 6.31 -1.51
C LYS A 7 27.36 6.06 -0.77
N ILE A 8 26.58 5.07 -1.20
CA ILE A 8 25.29 4.77 -0.61
C ILE A 8 25.53 3.82 0.57
N LYS A 9 25.28 4.33 1.77
CA LYS A 9 25.45 3.56 3.00
C LYS A 9 24.13 3.16 3.63
N ASN A 10 23.11 4.00 3.44
CA ASN A 10 21.86 3.86 4.16
C ASN A 10 20.69 3.78 3.19
N VAL A 11 19.63 3.15 3.65
CA VAL A 11 18.34 3.13 2.97
C VAL A 11 17.25 3.54 3.95
N VAL A 12 16.38 4.46 3.53
CA VAL A 12 15.12 4.79 4.20
C VAL A 12 13.99 4.44 3.25
N PHE A 13 13.15 3.50 3.65
CA PHE A 13 11.98 3.08 2.92
C PHE A 13 10.72 3.55 3.67
N ILE A 14 9.89 4.36 3.02
CA ILE A 14 8.66 4.94 3.57
C ILE A 14 7.47 4.36 2.81
N MET A 15 6.69 3.53 3.48
CA MET A 15 5.42 3.00 3.02
C MET A 15 4.27 3.85 3.58
N LEU A 16 3.34 4.25 2.72
CA LEU A 16 2.13 4.99 3.07
C LEU A 16 0.93 4.19 2.58
N ASP A 17 0.20 3.55 3.51
CA ASP A 17 -0.87 2.62 3.18
C ASP A 17 -2.06 3.35 2.51
N THR A 18 -2.58 2.79 1.44
CA THR A 18 -3.71 3.31 0.66
C THR A 18 -3.51 4.69 0.02
N LEU A 19 -2.29 5.21 -0.07
CA LEU A 19 -2.05 6.49 -0.73
C LEU A 19 -2.21 6.36 -2.25
N GLN A 20 -3.28 6.92 -2.76
CA GLN A 20 -3.63 6.88 -4.18
C GLN A 20 -2.81 7.92 -4.97
N PHE A 21 -2.19 7.51 -6.08
CA PHE A 21 -1.25 8.35 -6.85
C PHE A 21 -1.89 9.64 -7.37
N ASN A 22 -3.13 9.58 -7.87
CA ASN A 22 -3.85 10.72 -8.46
C ASN A 22 -4.31 11.77 -7.43
N TYR A 23 -4.09 11.56 -6.13
CA TYR A 23 -4.29 12.56 -5.07
C TYR A 23 -3.01 13.35 -4.75
N LEU A 24 -1.91 13.13 -5.48
CA LEU A 24 -0.64 13.84 -5.28
C LEU A 24 -0.39 14.92 -6.33
N GLY A 25 0.10 16.08 -5.90
CA GLY A 25 0.45 17.18 -6.80
C GLY A 25 1.50 16.80 -7.84
N CYS A 26 2.51 16.02 -7.47
CA CYS A 26 3.54 15.52 -8.39
C CYS A 26 3.00 14.55 -9.46
N TYR A 27 1.82 13.97 -9.27
CA TYR A 27 1.09 13.18 -10.28
C TYR A 27 -0.04 13.97 -10.96
N GLY A 28 -0.15 15.29 -10.72
CA GLY A 28 -1.05 16.18 -11.45
C GLY A 28 -2.30 16.63 -10.68
N ASN A 29 -2.45 16.27 -9.40
CA ASN A 29 -3.57 16.77 -8.61
C ASN A 29 -3.35 18.24 -8.22
N GLU A 30 -4.29 19.11 -8.59
CA GLU A 30 -4.22 20.55 -8.30
C GLU A 30 -4.94 20.94 -6.99
N THR A 31 -5.74 20.06 -6.43
CA THR A 31 -6.60 20.33 -5.28
C THR A 31 -5.90 19.98 -3.98
N VAL A 32 -5.39 18.76 -3.86
CA VAL A 32 -4.78 18.24 -2.63
C VAL A 32 -3.41 18.90 -2.41
N LYS A 33 -3.14 19.31 -1.18
CA LYS A 33 -1.90 20.00 -0.85
C LYS A 33 -0.85 19.04 -0.36
N THR A 34 0.11 18.73 -1.23
CA THR A 34 1.24 17.80 -0.97
C THR A 34 2.62 18.45 -1.24
N PRO A 35 2.89 19.65 -0.70
CA PRO A 35 4.09 20.41 -1.06
C PRO A 35 5.41 19.73 -0.70
N HIS A 36 5.44 18.87 0.33
CA HIS A 36 6.65 18.17 0.77
C HIS A 36 6.95 16.97 -0.12
N LEU A 37 5.95 16.16 -0.46
CA LEU A 37 6.06 15.06 -1.43
C LEU A 37 6.38 15.60 -2.84
N ASP A 38 5.76 16.70 -3.25
CA ASP A 38 6.07 17.37 -4.51
C ASP A 38 7.50 17.89 -4.56
N ARG A 39 8.01 18.43 -3.43
CA ARG A 39 9.42 18.84 -3.32
C ARG A 39 10.35 17.63 -3.39
N PHE A 40 10.00 16.53 -2.74
CA PHE A 40 10.77 15.29 -2.80
C PHE A 40 10.80 14.72 -4.21
N ALA A 41 9.66 14.68 -4.92
CA ALA A 41 9.57 14.23 -6.31
C ALA A 41 10.51 15.02 -7.25
N ARG A 42 10.61 16.34 -7.06
CA ARG A 42 11.56 17.17 -7.85
C ARG A 42 13.04 16.86 -7.59
N GLN A 43 13.36 16.20 -6.51
CA GLN A 43 14.72 15.79 -6.13
C GLN A 43 14.98 14.29 -6.33
N SER A 44 13.99 13.58 -6.87
CA SER A 44 13.94 12.13 -6.99
C SER A 44 13.63 11.72 -8.42
N VAL A 45 13.69 10.44 -8.70
CA VAL A 45 13.07 9.85 -9.88
C VAL A 45 11.64 9.45 -9.50
N LEU A 46 10.67 9.88 -10.30
CA LEU A 46 9.26 9.54 -10.17
C LEU A 46 8.88 8.52 -11.24
N PHE A 47 8.25 7.43 -10.85
CA PHE A 47 7.77 6.40 -11.75
C PHE A 47 6.28 6.63 -12.03
N GLU A 48 5.93 6.82 -13.31
CA GLU A 48 4.56 7.15 -13.73
C GLU A 48 3.66 5.93 -13.81
N ASN A 49 4.22 4.73 -14.00
CA ASN A 49 3.50 3.46 -14.14
C ASN A 49 4.02 2.42 -13.14
N ALA A 50 3.89 2.73 -11.85
CA ALA A 50 4.22 1.80 -10.77
C ALA A 50 2.96 1.04 -10.32
N TYR A 51 3.04 -0.30 -10.28
CA TYR A 51 1.90 -1.16 -9.96
C TYR A 51 2.23 -2.15 -8.86
N SER A 52 1.32 -2.31 -7.91
CA SER A 52 1.38 -3.39 -6.93
C SER A 52 0.82 -4.68 -7.53
N GLU A 53 1.63 -5.74 -7.51
CA GLU A 53 1.31 -6.99 -8.21
C GLU A 53 0.25 -7.82 -7.49
N GLY A 54 0.40 -8.05 -6.21
CA GLY A 54 -0.54 -8.77 -5.36
C GLY A 54 -1.09 -7.86 -4.28
N VAL A 55 -2.39 -7.63 -4.28
CA VAL A 55 -3.04 -6.75 -3.32
C VAL A 55 -3.90 -7.55 -2.33
N PRO A 56 -4.25 -6.99 -1.14
CA PRO A 56 -3.88 -5.66 -0.64
C PRO A 56 -2.64 -5.70 0.27
N THR A 57 -2.63 -4.96 1.32
CA THR A 57 -1.65 -4.68 2.38
C THR A 57 -0.56 -5.75 2.63
N VAL A 58 -0.96 -6.97 3.02
CA VAL A 58 -0.02 -8.05 3.42
C VAL A 58 0.72 -8.66 2.23
N PRO A 59 0.06 -9.03 1.11
CA PRO A 59 0.76 -9.55 -0.07
C PRO A 59 1.80 -8.59 -0.63
N VAL A 60 1.49 -7.27 -0.71
CA VAL A 60 2.45 -6.25 -1.18
C VAL A 60 3.70 -6.22 -0.30
N ARG A 61 3.52 -6.24 1.02
CA ARG A 61 4.65 -6.25 1.96
C ARG A 61 5.46 -7.52 1.88
N ARG A 62 4.80 -8.67 1.62
CA ARG A 62 5.52 -9.92 1.38
C ARG A 62 6.40 -9.83 0.14
N ALA A 63 5.88 -9.30 -0.98
CA ALA A 63 6.65 -9.12 -2.21
C ALA A 63 7.86 -8.20 -1.98
N LEU A 64 7.68 -7.09 -1.25
CA LEU A 64 8.76 -6.19 -0.87
C LEU A 64 9.79 -6.82 0.08
N MET A 65 9.36 -7.66 1.02
CA MET A 65 10.27 -8.34 1.94
C MET A 65 11.10 -9.42 1.23
N THR A 66 10.53 -10.10 0.23
CA THR A 66 11.14 -11.27 -0.41
C THR A 66 11.72 -11.02 -1.78
N GLY A 67 11.40 -9.88 -2.43
CA GLY A 67 11.76 -9.62 -3.82
C GLY A 67 11.07 -10.55 -4.83
N ARG A 68 10.00 -11.27 -4.41
CA ARG A 68 9.29 -12.26 -5.22
C ARG A 68 7.84 -11.88 -5.39
N PHE A 69 7.28 -12.17 -6.56
CA PHE A 69 5.86 -11.97 -6.81
C PHE A 69 5.01 -12.82 -5.86
N THR A 70 3.99 -12.21 -5.28
CA THR A 70 3.07 -12.87 -4.35
C THR A 70 1.86 -13.45 -5.07
N LEU A 71 1.34 -12.73 -6.06
CA LEU A 71 0.10 -13.06 -6.78
C LEU A 71 0.06 -14.51 -7.32
N PRO A 72 1.16 -15.11 -7.82
CA PRO A 72 1.14 -16.49 -8.29
C PRO A 72 1.06 -17.54 -7.17
N TYR A 73 1.42 -17.18 -5.93
CA TYR A 73 1.66 -18.16 -4.84
C TYR A 73 0.74 -18.02 -3.64
N GLY A 74 0.28 -16.82 -3.35
CA GLY A 74 -0.46 -16.58 -2.14
C GLY A 74 -1.05 -15.19 -2.02
N GLY A 75 -1.95 -15.02 -1.07
CA GLY A 75 -2.62 -13.77 -0.75
C GLY A 75 -2.24 -13.27 0.64
N TRP A 76 -3.23 -13.14 1.49
CA TRP A 76 -3.11 -12.66 2.86
C TRP A 76 -2.52 -13.73 3.78
N GLN A 77 -1.20 -13.93 3.73
CA GLN A 77 -0.51 -15.03 4.40
C GLN A 77 0.69 -14.56 5.21
N PRO A 78 1.09 -15.30 6.25
CA PRO A 78 2.38 -15.12 6.91
C PRO A 78 3.55 -15.27 5.94
N LEU A 79 4.69 -14.71 6.29
CA LEU A 79 5.97 -15.09 5.69
C LEU A 79 6.23 -16.58 5.96
N GLY A 80 6.57 -17.32 4.92
CA GLY A 80 6.98 -18.71 5.03
C GLY A 80 8.28 -18.87 5.84
N SER A 81 8.50 -20.05 6.42
CA SER A 81 9.77 -20.35 7.09
C SER A 81 10.96 -20.30 6.13
N ASP A 82 10.71 -20.59 4.87
CA ASP A 82 11.72 -20.69 3.81
C ASP A 82 11.84 -19.40 2.99
N ASP A 83 10.98 -18.39 3.25
CA ASP A 83 11.12 -17.08 2.63
C ASP A 83 12.40 -16.41 3.12
N THR A 84 13.34 -16.11 2.22
CA THR A 84 14.47 -15.23 2.51
C THR A 84 14.02 -13.80 2.38
N THR A 85 14.18 -13.01 3.45
CA THR A 85 13.78 -11.60 3.45
C THR A 85 14.96 -10.67 3.21
N ILE A 86 14.68 -9.47 2.71
CA ILE A 86 15.68 -8.40 2.58
C ILE A 86 16.44 -8.18 3.90
N THR A 87 15.75 -8.25 5.03
CA THR A 87 16.36 -8.08 6.36
C THR A 87 17.29 -9.23 6.76
N ASP A 88 16.99 -10.47 6.33
CA ASP A 88 17.90 -11.62 6.54
C ASP A 88 19.22 -11.41 5.78
N ILE A 89 19.15 -10.87 4.55
CA ILE A 89 20.35 -10.58 3.73
C ILE A 89 21.15 -9.43 4.35
N LEU A 90 20.49 -8.33 4.70
CA LEU A 90 21.14 -7.13 5.25
C LEU A 90 21.77 -7.38 6.62
N TRP A 91 21.15 -8.21 7.45
CA TRP A 91 21.72 -8.61 8.72
C TRP A 91 23.07 -9.30 8.56
N GLY A 92 23.20 -10.19 7.58
CA GLY A 92 24.46 -10.85 7.24
C GLY A 92 25.57 -9.90 6.75
N ARG A 93 25.25 -8.64 6.45
CA ARG A 93 26.17 -7.60 5.94
C ARG A 93 26.51 -6.50 6.96
N ASN A 94 26.28 -6.74 8.26
CA ASN A 94 26.53 -5.79 9.33
C ASN A 94 25.73 -4.46 9.18
N MET A 95 24.63 -4.48 8.46
CA MET A 95 23.73 -3.36 8.34
C MET A 95 22.75 -3.38 9.52
N GLN A 96 22.54 -2.24 10.16
CA GLN A 96 21.52 -2.11 11.20
C GLN A 96 20.14 -2.01 10.57
N THR A 97 19.20 -2.83 11.00
CA THR A 97 17.84 -2.86 10.44
C THR A 97 16.82 -2.38 11.46
N ALA A 98 15.92 -1.48 11.06
CA ALA A 98 14.87 -0.94 11.90
C ALA A 98 13.52 -0.92 11.19
N LEU A 99 12.47 -1.30 11.92
CA LEU A 99 11.06 -1.22 11.52
C LEU A 99 10.31 -0.33 12.51
N ILE A 100 9.73 0.77 12.02
CA ILE A 100 8.90 1.68 12.82
C ILE A 100 7.56 1.80 12.10
N TYR A 101 6.48 1.35 12.74
CA TYR A 101 5.22 1.14 12.03
C TYR A 101 3.99 1.21 12.94
N ASP A 102 2.83 1.39 12.32
CA ASP A 102 1.51 1.31 12.93
C ASP A 102 0.54 0.40 12.18
N THR A 103 0.97 -0.23 11.09
CA THR A 103 0.20 -1.17 10.29
C THR A 103 -0.14 -2.42 11.10
N ALA A 104 -1.36 -2.45 11.65
CA ALA A 104 -1.80 -3.47 12.60
C ALA A 104 -1.68 -4.92 12.08
N PRO A 105 -2.01 -5.26 10.83
CA PRO A 105 -1.84 -6.62 10.32
C PRO A 105 -0.41 -7.16 10.42
N MET A 106 0.60 -6.30 10.25
CA MET A 106 2.00 -6.72 10.30
C MET A 106 2.51 -7.03 11.71
N ARG A 107 1.82 -6.53 12.75
CA ARG A 107 2.19 -6.75 14.15
C ARG A 107 2.04 -8.19 14.60
N LEU A 108 1.16 -8.97 13.99
CA LEU A 108 0.89 -10.33 14.41
C LEU A 108 2.16 -11.18 14.31
N ALA A 109 2.66 -11.66 15.44
CA ALA A 109 3.90 -12.44 15.50
C ALA A 109 3.89 -13.66 14.56
N LYS A 110 2.71 -14.26 14.38
CA LYS A 110 2.51 -15.38 13.44
C LYS A 110 2.76 -15.02 11.97
N PHE A 111 2.63 -13.74 11.60
CA PHE A 111 2.89 -13.28 10.23
C PHE A 111 4.38 -13.11 9.93
N GLY A 112 5.22 -12.91 10.96
CA GLY A 112 6.68 -12.91 10.82
C GLY A 112 7.28 -11.66 10.17
N TYR A 113 6.52 -10.58 9.93
CA TYR A 113 7.01 -9.39 9.23
C TYR A 113 8.04 -8.56 10.01
N SER A 114 8.23 -8.82 11.29
CA SER A 114 9.32 -8.24 12.09
C SER A 114 10.61 -9.06 12.07
N ARG A 115 10.64 -10.18 11.34
CA ARG A 115 11.81 -11.07 11.24
C ARG A 115 13.00 -10.33 10.63
N GLY A 116 14.18 -10.50 11.21
CA GLY A 116 15.44 -9.94 10.71
C GLY A 116 15.66 -8.45 11.03
N PHE A 117 14.72 -7.76 11.69
CA PHE A 117 14.96 -6.40 12.16
C PHE A 117 15.65 -6.39 13.53
N ASP A 118 16.74 -5.60 13.66
CA ASP A 118 17.44 -5.36 14.94
C ASP A 118 16.60 -4.52 15.90
N TYR A 119 15.79 -3.60 15.36
CA TYR A 119 14.92 -2.70 16.12
C TYR A 119 13.51 -2.70 15.54
N VAL A 120 12.53 -2.93 16.40
CA VAL A 120 11.11 -2.94 16.03
C VAL A 120 10.34 -2.04 16.98
N ASP A 121 9.65 -1.04 16.46
CA ASP A 121 8.83 -0.10 17.24
C ASP A 121 7.42 -0.01 16.64
N PHE A 122 6.48 -0.74 17.23
CA PHE A 122 5.08 -0.72 16.83
C PHE A 122 4.32 0.42 17.55
N CYS A 123 3.59 1.23 16.79
CA CYS A 123 2.70 2.25 17.29
C CYS A 123 1.26 1.71 17.32
N PRO A 124 0.76 1.25 18.47
CA PRO A 124 -0.52 0.54 18.55
C PRO A 124 -1.73 1.49 18.43
N GLY A 125 -2.87 0.93 18.02
CA GLY A 125 -4.18 1.55 18.07
C GLY A 125 -4.77 2.01 16.73
N GLN A 126 -4.08 1.74 15.62
CA GLN A 126 -4.59 2.07 14.31
C GLN A 126 -5.68 1.06 13.86
N GLU A 127 -6.66 1.54 13.12
CA GLU A 127 -7.80 0.75 12.62
C GLU A 127 -8.44 -0.14 13.72
N LEU A 128 -8.50 -1.44 13.48
CA LEU A 128 -9.04 -2.47 14.35
C LEU A 128 -7.97 -3.13 15.24
N ASP A 129 -6.99 -2.37 15.72
CA ASP A 129 -6.03 -2.93 16.68
C ASP A 129 -6.68 -3.15 18.06
N HIS A 130 -7.38 -4.26 18.19
CA HIS A 130 -8.06 -4.66 19.42
C HIS A 130 -7.14 -4.95 20.62
N THR A 131 -5.82 -4.86 20.47
CA THR A 131 -4.89 -5.36 21.50
C THR A 131 -4.55 -4.35 22.58
N THR A 132 -4.93 -3.10 22.45
CA THR A 132 -4.43 -2.04 23.33
C THR A 132 -5.43 -1.44 24.23
N PHE A 133 -6.62 -1.28 24.08
CA PHE A 133 -7.54 -0.56 24.97
C PHE A 133 -8.92 -1.19 25.08
N GLU A 134 -9.04 -2.48 24.81
CA GLU A 134 -10.34 -3.18 24.81
C GLU A 134 -11.14 -3.02 26.11
N ASN A 135 -10.44 -2.89 27.24
CA ASN A 135 -11.08 -2.75 28.54
C ASN A 135 -11.23 -1.29 29.00
N GLU A 136 -10.74 -0.33 28.25
CA GLU A 136 -10.92 1.08 28.57
C GLU A 136 -12.30 1.54 28.09
N PRO A 137 -13.15 2.10 28.97
CA PRO A 137 -14.44 2.61 28.53
C PRO A 137 -14.25 3.80 27.59
N LEU A 138 -15.07 3.86 26.54
CA LEU A 138 -15.12 5.04 25.68
C LEU A 138 -15.64 6.23 26.49
N ASP A 139 -15.02 7.40 26.30
CA ASP A 139 -15.52 8.66 26.85
C ASP A 139 -16.99 8.85 26.43
N PRO A 140 -17.93 9.01 27.38
CA PRO A 140 -19.35 9.17 27.04
C PRO A 140 -19.67 10.37 26.12
N ALA A 141 -18.74 11.30 25.96
CA ALA A 141 -18.86 12.41 25.03
C ALA A 141 -18.57 12.02 23.59
N LEU A 142 -17.89 10.88 23.36
CA LEU A 142 -17.59 10.34 22.03
C LEU A 142 -18.59 9.24 21.69
N LYS A 143 -19.45 9.49 20.72
CA LYS A 143 -20.45 8.51 20.27
C LYS A 143 -20.09 8.07 18.86
N PRO A 144 -20.00 6.77 18.57
CA PRO A 144 -19.71 6.27 17.22
C PRO A 144 -20.62 6.87 16.14
N GLU A 145 -21.89 7.11 16.48
CA GLU A 145 -22.89 7.67 15.60
C GLU A 145 -22.58 9.09 15.12
N ASP A 146 -21.77 9.84 15.89
CA ASP A 146 -21.35 11.20 15.54
C ASP A 146 -20.21 11.22 14.51
N PHE A 147 -19.68 10.05 14.12
CA PHE A 147 -18.54 9.91 13.20
C PHE A 147 -18.87 9.08 11.94
N THR A 148 -20.14 8.95 11.64
CA THR A 148 -20.67 8.37 10.40
C THR A 148 -21.99 9.02 10.05
N SER A 149 -22.53 8.71 8.87
CA SER A 149 -23.85 9.19 8.49
C SER A 149 -24.94 8.27 9.04
N ALA A 150 -26.01 8.87 9.56
CA ALA A 150 -27.18 8.13 10.02
C ALA A 150 -27.80 7.29 8.89
N THR A 151 -27.74 7.76 7.65
CA THR A 151 -28.26 7.07 6.45
C THR A 151 -27.48 5.82 6.09
N MET A 152 -26.26 5.66 6.58
CA MET A 152 -25.45 4.45 6.39
C MET A 152 -25.75 3.36 7.41
N VAL A 153 -26.42 3.69 8.50
CA VAL A 153 -26.60 2.80 9.64
C VAL A 153 -28.07 2.43 9.86
N TRP A 154 -28.99 3.41 9.72
CA TRP A 154 -30.42 3.22 10.01
C TRP A 154 -31.30 3.50 8.80
N ASP A 155 -32.37 2.73 8.70
CA ASP A 155 -33.45 2.95 7.75
C ASP A 155 -34.40 4.08 8.25
N GLU A 156 -35.45 4.37 7.48
CA GLU A 156 -36.47 5.37 7.79
C GLU A 156 -37.27 5.08 9.07
N ASN A 157 -37.25 3.84 9.58
CA ASN A 157 -37.93 3.42 10.80
C ASN A 157 -36.98 3.44 12.01
N GLY A 158 -35.69 3.73 11.82
CA GLY A 158 -34.67 3.70 12.86
C GLY A 158 -34.14 2.30 13.18
N GLU A 159 -34.39 1.33 12.32
CA GLU A 159 -33.82 -0.01 12.40
C GLU A 159 -32.48 -0.06 11.62
N TYR A 160 -31.58 -0.99 11.98
CA TYR A 160 -30.35 -1.19 11.22
C TYR A 160 -30.66 -1.61 9.79
N ILE A 161 -29.96 -1.02 8.83
CA ILE A 161 -30.19 -1.31 7.41
C ILE A 161 -29.84 -2.77 7.10
N ASP A 162 -28.79 -3.30 7.75
CA ASP A 162 -28.28 -4.66 7.58
C ASP A 162 -27.41 -5.09 8.77
N ASP A 163 -26.83 -6.28 8.64
CA ASP A 163 -25.96 -6.87 9.67
C ASP A 163 -24.59 -6.18 9.77
N GLU A 164 -24.19 -5.35 8.80
CA GLU A 164 -22.94 -4.57 8.82
C GLU A 164 -23.07 -3.29 9.64
N SER A 165 -24.26 -2.72 9.72
CA SER A 165 -24.50 -1.44 10.42
C SER A 165 -24.03 -1.45 11.88
N PRO A 166 -24.36 -2.45 12.71
CA PRO A 166 -23.83 -2.54 14.07
C PRO A 166 -22.32 -2.77 14.11
N GLN A 167 -21.77 -3.52 13.15
CA GLN A 167 -20.33 -3.74 13.06
C GLN A 167 -19.58 -2.45 12.75
N LEU A 168 -20.07 -1.63 11.82
CA LEU A 168 -19.50 -0.32 11.50
C LEU A 168 -19.40 0.57 12.74
N LEU A 169 -20.46 0.64 13.56
CA LEU A 169 -20.45 1.41 14.81
C LEU A 169 -19.46 0.85 15.84
N ASP A 170 -19.33 -0.48 15.92
CA ASP A 170 -18.37 -1.11 16.83
C ASP A 170 -16.92 -0.83 16.41
N GLU A 171 -16.63 -0.87 15.11
CA GLU A 171 -15.33 -0.51 14.54
C GLU A 171 -14.97 0.96 14.84
N ILE A 172 -15.91 1.88 14.59
CA ILE A 172 -15.75 3.30 14.96
C ILE A 172 -15.52 3.44 16.46
N GLY A 173 -16.31 2.77 17.29
CA GLY A 173 -16.19 2.80 18.75
C GLY A 173 -14.83 2.27 19.23
N CYS A 174 -14.31 1.22 18.61
CA CYS A 174 -12.98 0.68 18.87
C CYS A 174 -11.90 1.74 18.57
N PHE A 175 -11.93 2.33 17.39
CA PHE A 175 -10.99 3.36 16.98
C PHE A 175 -11.06 4.60 17.87
N LEU A 176 -12.26 5.12 18.18
CA LEU A 176 -12.46 6.26 19.07
C LEU A 176 -11.86 6.01 20.46
N ARG A 177 -12.05 4.82 21.01
CA ARG A 177 -11.48 4.41 22.31
C ARG A 177 -9.97 4.54 22.32
N GLN A 178 -9.32 4.24 21.20
CA GLN A 178 -7.88 4.35 21.03
C GLN A 178 -7.40 5.79 20.82
N GLN A 179 -8.27 6.66 20.26
CA GLN A 179 -7.98 8.06 19.99
C GLN A 179 -8.47 9.03 21.07
N GLN A 180 -9.27 8.59 22.05
CA GLN A 180 -9.87 9.48 23.06
C GLN A 180 -8.84 10.29 23.87
N HIS A 181 -7.59 9.87 23.89
CA HIS A 181 -6.49 10.60 24.56
C HIS A 181 -5.72 11.56 23.65
N ARG A 182 -6.08 11.64 22.37
CA ARG A 182 -5.47 12.59 21.43
C ARG A 182 -5.74 14.03 21.89
N ARG A 183 -4.69 14.87 21.95
CA ARG A 183 -4.78 16.27 22.39
C ARG A 183 -4.22 17.24 21.38
N THR A 184 -3.31 16.80 20.54
CA THR A 184 -2.60 17.63 19.56
C THR A 184 -2.48 16.90 18.23
N GLU A 185 -2.08 17.59 17.19
CA GLU A 185 -1.78 16.98 15.90
C GLU A 185 -0.61 15.97 15.98
N ALA A 186 0.29 16.15 16.96
CA ALA A 186 1.40 15.23 17.19
C ALA A 186 0.95 13.87 17.76
N ASP A 187 -0.32 13.75 18.14
CA ASP A 187 -0.90 12.50 18.62
C ASP A 187 -1.60 11.71 17.50
N SER A 188 -1.64 12.22 16.24
CA SER A 188 -2.07 11.41 15.09
C SER A 188 -1.11 10.24 14.86
N TYR A 189 -1.58 9.20 14.18
CA TYR A 189 -0.75 8.01 14.00
C TYR A 189 0.45 8.27 13.11
N VAL A 190 0.29 8.92 11.96
CA VAL A 190 1.42 9.33 11.14
C VAL A 190 2.41 10.18 11.92
N ALA A 191 1.93 11.11 12.76
CA ALA A 191 2.80 11.92 13.62
C ALA A 191 3.60 11.09 14.62
N LYS A 192 2.95 10.10 15.25
CA LYS A 192 3.61 9.20 16.20
C LYS A 192 4.69 8.36 15.51
N VAL A 193 4.40 7.78 14.35
CA VAL A 193 5.36 7.00 13.55
C VAL A 193 6.55 7.87 13.16
N MET A 194 6.31 9.07 12.61
CA MET A 194 7.38 9.97 12.16
C MET A 194 8.22 10.53 13.32
N ASN A 195 7.61 10.84 14.48
CA ASN A 195 8.34 11.28 15.66
C ASN A 195 9.21 10.15 16.26
N ARG A 196 8.73 8.90 16.27
CA ARG A 196 9.54 7.75 16.70
C ARG A 196 10.69 7.50 15.72
N THR A 197 10.45 7.70 14.44
CA THR A 197 11.48 7.67 13.39
C THR A 197 12.58 8.70 13.64
N ASP A 198 12.21 9.96 13.92
CA ASP A 198 13.19 11.00 14.23
C ASP A 198 13.99 10.70 15.49
N SER A 199 13.33 10.21 16.55
CA SER A 199 14.01 9.76 17.77
C SER A 199 14.99 8.62 17.49
N TRP A 200 14.62 7.65 16.66
CA TRP A 200 15.53 6.56 16.28
C TRP A 200 16.75 7.07 15.51
N LEU A 201 16.53 7.91 14.51
CA LEU A 201 17.60 8.49 13.70
C LEU A 201 18.58 9.33 14.51
N ARG A 202 18.12 10.12 15.50
CA ARG A 202 18.94 11.02 16.30
C ARG A 202 19.62 10.33 17.48
N GLU A 203 18.92 9.42 18.16
CA GLU A 203 19.27 9.00 19.52
C GLU A 203 19.57 7.52 19.65
N ARG A 204 18.99 6.65 18.80
CA ARG A 204 19.00 5.21 19.06
C ARG A 204 19.87 4.40 18.11
N ARG A 205 19.99 4.81 16.84
CA ARG A 205 20.81 4.08 15.88
C ARG A 205 22.29 4.12 16.26
N ASP A 206 23.04 3.10 15.92
CA ASP A 206 24.51 3.12 15.92
C ASP A 206 25.00 3.99 14.75
N LYS A 207 25.59 5.14 15.06
CA LYS A 207 26.07 6.12 14.06
C LYS A 207 27.28 5.65 13.26
N ASN A 208 27.92 4.55 13.69
CA ASN A 208 29.09 3.97 13.03
C ASN A 208 28.73 2.83 12.07
N ARG A 209 27.46 2.41 12.03
CA ARG A 209 26.98 1.35 11.15
C ARG A 209 26.06 1.91 10.06
N PRO A 210 26.10 1.38 8.83
CA PRO A 210 25.08 1.63 7.83
C PRO A 210 23.73 1.10 8.32
N PHE A 211 22.61 1.62 7.78
CA PHE A 211 21.30 1.20 8.23
C PHE A 211 20.29 1.05 7.07
N PHE A 212 19.35 0.15 7.29
CA PHE A 212 18.09 0.02 6.57
C PHE A 212 16.94 0.35 7.53
N LEU A 213 16.20 1.40 7.24
CA LEU A 213 15.06 1.84 8.02
C LEU A 213 13.79 1.71 7.20
N TRP A 214 12.88 0.84 7.63
CA TRP A 214 11.53 0.72 7.10
C TRP A 214 10.56 1.47 8.00
N ILE A 215 9.95 2.50 7.45
CA ILE A 215 8.87 3.27 8.05
C ILE A 215 7.59 2.83 7.37
N ASP A 216 6.62 2.33 8.11
CA ASP A 216 5.36 1.82 7.56
C ASP A 216 4.20 2.53 8.26
N SER A 217 3.69 3.57 7.63
CA SER A 217 2.56 4.32 8.13
C SER A 217 1.27 3.82 7.50
N PHE A 218 0.31 3.45 8.34
CA PHE A 218 -1.00 3.04 7.90
C PHE A 218 -1.83 4.22 7.36
N ASP A 219 -1.50 5.46 7.77
CA ASP A 219 -2.10 6.65 7.18
C ASP A 219 -1.61 6.84 5.72
N PRO A 220 -2.51 7.22 4.78
CA PRO A 220 -3.88 7.76 4.94
C PRO A 220 -5.04 6.74 4.88
N HIS A 221 -4.82 5.46 5.19
CA HIS A 221 -5.88 4.45 5.32
C HIS A 221 -7.04 4.92 6.21
N GLU A 222 -8.22 4.39 6.01
CA GLU A 222 -9.33 4.61 6.94
C GLU A 222 -9.02 4.01 8.33
N PRO A 223 -9.62 4.53 9.41
CA PRO A 223 -10.59 5.63 9.48
C PRO A 223 -10.02 6.99 9.08
N TRP A 224 -10.80 7.77 8.31
CA TRP A 224 -10.38 9.10 7.86
C TRP A 224 -10.63 10.12 8.97
N ASP A 225 -9.65 10.26 9.83
CA ASP A 225 -9.68 11.07 11.04
C ASP A 225 -8.69 12.27 11.00
N PRO A 226 -8.74 13.11 9.95
CA PRO A 226 -7.82 14.22 9.81
C PRO A 226 -7.98 15.25 10.95
N PRO A 227 -7.11 16.26 11.03
CA PRO A 227 -7.12 17.24 12.12
C PRO A 227 -8.46 17.96 12.34
N SER A 228 -9.23 18.23 11.28
CA SER A 228 -10.55 18.90 11.41
C SER A 228 -11.53 18.08 12.24
N VAL A 229 -11.56 16.77 12.07
CA VAL A 229 -12.45 15.86 12.81
C VAL A 229 -12.22 15.98 14.33
N TRP A 230 -10.94 15.95 14.76
CA TRP A 230 -10.59 16.02 16.17
C TRP A 230 -10.67 17.40 16.79
N LYS A 231 -10.62 18.46 15.96
CA LYS A 231 -10.81 19.83 16.39
C LYS A 231 -12.29 20.24 16.44
N GLY A 232 -13.17 19.44 15.84
CA GLY A 232 -14.57 19.84 15.59
C GLY A 232 -14.68 21.04 14.67
N GLU A 233 -13.78 21.13 13.70
CA GLU A 233 -13.70 22.21 12.71
C GLU A 233 -14.20 21.70 11.35
N PRO A 234 -14.71 22.57 10.46
CA PRO A 234 -15.04 22.18 9.09
C PRO A 234 -13.81 21.66 8.35
N CYS A 235 -13.99 20.60 7.55
CA CYS A 235 -12.94 20.08 6.70
C CYS A 235 -12.50 21.14 5.68
N PRO A 236 -11.20 21.46 5.53
CA PRO A 236 -10.72 22.48 4.61
C PRO A 236 -11.04 22.21 3.13
N TYR A 237 -11.26 20.95 2.77
CA TYR A 237 -11.61 20.52 1.41
C TYR A 237 -13.12 20.45 1.18
N ASP A 238 -13.93 20.60 2.25
CA ASP A 238 -15.38 20.59 2.18
C ASP A 238 -16.00 21.40 3.35
N PRO A 239 -15.76 22.71 3.40
CA PRO A 239 -16.13 23.53 4.55
C PRO A 239 -17.64 23.78 4.69
N GLU A 240 -18.43 23.43 3.67
CA GLU A 240 -19.88 23.63 3.63
C GLU A 240 -20.67 22.36 4.00
N TYR A 241 -20.00 21.28 4.38
CA TYR A 241 -20.68 20.09 4.84
C TYR A 241 -21.25 20.28 6.25
N GLU A 242 -22.57 20.08 6.38
CA GLU A 242 -23.28 20.28 7.65
C GLU A 242 -23.57 18.96 8.40
N GLY A 243 -23.24 17.79 7.81
CA GLY A 243 -23.41 16.48 8.42
C GLY A 243 -22.30 16.11 9.41
N ASN A 244 -22.43 14.94 10.00
CA ASN A 244 -21.35 14.36 10.81
C ASN A 244 -20.11 14.05 9.93
N PRO A 245 -18.89 14.15 10.45
CA PRO A 245 -17.73 13.65 9.73
C PRO A 245 -17.85 12.13 9.52
N ILE A 246 -17.63 11.68 8.28
CA ILE A 246 -17.74 10.25 7.93
C ILE A 246 -16.33 9.68 7.88
N MET A 247 -15.78 9.31 9.02
CA MET A 247 -14.42 8.80 9.07
C MET A 247 -14.33 7.31 8.71
N LEU A 248 -15.44 6.60 8.66
CA LEU A 248 -15.50 5.23 8.21
C LEU A 248 -16.83 4.98 7.47
N ALA A 249 -16.73 4.40 6.28
CA ALA A 249 -17.87 4.00 5.47
C ALA A 249 -17.96 2.46 5.39
N PRO A 250 -19.13 1.89 5.10
CA PRO A 250 -19.27 0.45 4.88
C PRO A 250 -18.50 0.00 3.63
N TRP A 251 -18.13 -1.27 3.56
CA TRP A 251 -17.41 -1.89 2.43
C TRP A 251 -18.38 -2.34 1.34
N VAL A 252 -19.01 -1.41 0.68
CA VAL A 252 -20.12 -1.69 -0.24
C VAL A 252 -20.00 -0.89 -1.53
N PRO A 253 -20.70 -1.29 -2.60
CA PRO A 253 -21.03 -0.37 -3.68
C PRO A 253 -21.78 0.85 -3.13
N VAL A 254 -21.47 2.00 -3.68
CA VAL A 254 -22.03 3.29 -3.23
C VAL A 254 -23.53 3.39 -3.52
N GLU A 255 -23.97 2.82 -4.66
CA GLU A 255 -25.34 2.93 -5.15
C GLU A 255 -26.38 2.43 -4.11
N GLY A 256 -27.32 3.32 -3.78
CA GLY A 256 -28.38 3.03 -2.82
C GLY A 256 -27.94 2.97 -1.35
N ARG A 257 -26.66 3.22 -1.05
CA ARG A 257 -26.11 3.09 0.31
C ARG A 257 -25.43 4.37 0.80
N ILE A 258 -24.70 5.04 -0.05
CA ILE A 258 -23.97 6.27 0.26
C ILE A 258 -24.41 7.33 -0.76
N THR A 259 -24.82 8.49 -0.29
CA THR A 259 -25.19 9.57 -1.21
C THR A 259 -23.97 10.21 -1.85
N GLU A 260 -24.15 10.83 -3.02
CA GLU A 260 -23.03 11.55 -3.70
C GLU A 260 -22.43 12.61 -2.76
N ARG A 261 -23.26 13.35 -2.01
CA ARG A 261 -22.82 14.38 -1.06
C ARG A 261 -21.96 13.81 0.06
N GLU A 262 -22.28 12.62 0.56
CA GLU A 262 -21.50 11.90 1.55
C GLU A 262 -20.17 11.39 0.96
N CYS A 263 -20.20 10.88 -0.27
CA CYS A 263 -18.98 10.50 -0.99
C CYS A 263 -18.02 11.68 -1.16
N GLU A 264 -18.55 12.86 -1.53
CA GLU A 264 -17.74 14.09 -1.64
C GLU A 264 -17.08 14.42 -0.29
N HIS A 265 -17.82 14.31 0.82
CA HIS A 265 -17.29 14.58 2.14
C HIS A 265 -16.23 13.57 2.57
N ILE A 266 -16.45 12.27 2.32
CA ILE A 266 -15.45 11.22 2.60
C ILE A 266 -14.16 11.51 1.83
N ARG A 267 -14.26 11.85 0.54
CA ARG A 267 -13.11 12.26 -0.29
C ARG A 267 -12.37 13.46 0.30
N ALA A 268 -13.12 14.44 0.82
CA ALA A 268 -12.54 15.63 1.44
C ALA A 268 -11.76 15.29 2.73
N LEU A 269 -12.26 14.39 3.56
CA LEU A 269 -11.54 13.90 4.74
C LEU A 269 -10.26 13.14 4.36
N TYR A 270 -10.33 12.31 3.33
CA TYR A 270 -9.16 11.60 2.79
C TYR A 270 -8.11 12.59 2.25
N MET A 271 -8.53 13.64 1.51
CA MET A 271 -7.62 14.71 1.03
C MET A 271 -6.92 15.44 2.18
N GLU A 272 -7.64 15.75 3.25
CA GLU A 272 -7.05 16.38 4.43
C GLU A 272 -6.09 15.43 5.14
N LYS A 273 -6.41 14.15 5.23
CA LYS A 273 -5.53 13.13 5.81
C LYS A 273 -4.23 13.00 5.01
N ILE A 274 -4.29 13.01 3.66
CA ILE A 274 -3.10 13.06 2.80
C ILE A 274 -2.27 14.31 3.06
N THR A 275 -2.90 15.47 3.25
CA THR A 275 -2.19 16.72 3.58
C THR A 275 -1.49 16.64 4.93
N ASP A 276 -2.07 15.95 5.92
CA ASP A 276 -1.41 15.71 7.20
C ASP A 276 -0.22 14.74 7.06
N VAL A 277 -0.39 13.66 6.29
CA VAL A 277 0.69 12.72 5.94
C VAL A 277 1.85 13.45 5.26
N ASP A 278 1.57 14.26 4.23
CA ASP A 278 2.60 15.06 3.54
C ASP A 278 3.43 15.90 4.50
N ARG A 279 2.77 16.57 5.45
CA ARG A 279 3.43 17.41 6.45
C ARG A 279 4.37 16.62 7.36
N TRP A 280 3.94 15.45 7.84
CA TRP A 280 4.74 14.66 8.77
C TRP A 280 5.87 13.91 8.06
N VAL A 281 5.65 13.39 6.86
CA VAL A 281 6.71 12.84 5.98
C VAL A 281 7.72 13.92 5.66
N GLY A 282 7.26 15.15 5.36
CA GLY A 282 8.12 16.30 5.13
C GLY A 282 9.09 16.58 6.29
N ARG A 283 8.62 16.51 7.54
CA ARG A 283 9.46 16.66 8.74
C ARG A 283 10.51 15.57 8.86
N THR A 284 10.15 14.33 8.55
CA THR A 284 11.11 13.21 8.54
C THR A 284 12.20 13.41 7.50
N LEU A 285 11.82 13.83 6.27
CA LEU A 285 12.78 14.15 5.21
C LEU A 285 13.70 15.31 5.59
N ASP A 286 13.15 16.34 6.23
CA ASP A 286 13.94 17.47 6.73
C ASP A 286 14.90 17.01 7.86
N SER A 287 14.49 16.14 8.76
CA SER A 287 15.36 15.56 9.80
C SER A 287 16.52 14.76 9.20
N ILE A 288 16.28 13.93 8.18
CA ILE A 288 17.34 13.19 7.46
C ILE A 288 18.36 14.18 6.86
N ARG A 289 17.87 15.27 6.27
CA ARG A 289 18.70 16.32 5.66
C ARG A 289 19.51 17.10 6.69
N GLU A 290 18.89 17.51 7.81
CA GLU A 290 19.53 18.22 8.91
C GLU A 290 20.64 17.42 9.57
N GLN A 291 20.52 16.10 9.58
CA GLN A 291 21.54 15.19 10.11
C GLN A 291 22.67 14.92 9.10
N GLY A 292 22.62 15.50 7.90
CA GLY A 292 23.62 15.30 6.83
C GLY A 292 23.61 13.90 6.23
N LEU A 293 22.51 13.16 6.36
CA LEU A 293 22.41 11.78 5.90
C LEU A 293 21.97 11.69 4.43
N MET A 294 21.34 12.73 3.86
CA MET A 294 20.73 12.67 2.53
C MET A 294 21.74 12.33 1.43
N ASP A 295 22.99 12.76 1.56
CA ASP A 295 24.03 12.55 0.55
C ASP A 295 24.61 11.11 0.53
N GLU A 296 24.25 10.27 1.48
CA GLU A 296 24.67 8.86 1.58
C GLU A 296 23.50 7.89 1.80
N THR A 297 22.26 8.37 1.60
CA THR A 297 21.04 7.60 1.87
C THR A 297 20.15 7.53 0.64
N MET A 298 19.83 6.32 0.19
CA MET A 298 18.71 6.09 -0.71
C MET A 298 17.41 6.28 0.07
N VAL A 299 16.48 7.07 -0.46
CA VAL A 299 15.15 7.26 0.11
C VAL A 299 14.09 6.83 -0.89
N VAL A 300 13.25 5.88 -0.50
CA VAL A 300 12.11 5.40 -1.29
C VAL A 300 10.82 5.83 -0.60
N ILE A 301 9.88 6.37 -1.35
CA ILE A 301 8.52 6.64 -0.90
C ILE A 301 7.56 5.95 -1.86
N MET A 302 6.68 5.09 -1.35
CA MET A 302 5.65 4.44 -2.14
C MET A 302 4.40 4.14 -1.30
N SER A 303 3.31 3.80 -1.98
CA SER A 303 2.14 3.16 -1.36
C SER A 303 2.14 1.66 -1.64
N ASP A 304 1.48 0.91 -0.79
CA ASP A 304 1.23 -0.52 -1.03
C ASP A 304 0.11 -0.71 -2.08
N HIS A 305 -0.96 0.06 -1.99
CA HIS A 305 -2.04 0.12 -2.97
C HIS A 305 -2.78 1.47 -2.83
N GLY A 306 -3.67 1.74 -3.75
CA GLY A 306 -4.58 2.88 -3.68
C GLY A 306 -5.86 2.57 -2.89
N GLN A 307 -6.89 3.41 -3.11
CA GLN A 307 -8.17 3.33 -2.41
C GLN A 307 -9.31 3.80 -3.32
N PRO A 308 -10.29 2.95 -3.67
CA PRO A 308 -11.51 3.40 -4.32
C PRO A 308 -12.30 4.33 -3.39
N MET A 309 -12.72 5.48 -3.90
CA MET A 309 -13.33 6.56 -3.12
C MET A 309 -14.76 6.91 -3.60
N GLY A 310 -15.46 5.93 -4.21
CA GLY A 310 -16.85 6.04 -4.58
C GLY A 310 -17.14 6.89 -5.81
N GLU A 311 -16.12 7.36 -6.54
CA GLU A 311 -16.34 8.12 -7.77
C GLU A 311 -16.89 7.22 -8.88
N ALA A 312 -18.02 7.62 -9.47
CA ALA A 312 -18.56 6.94 -10.64
C ALA A 312 -17.65 7.09 -11.88
N GLU A 313 -16.87 8.17 -11.93
CA GLU A 313 -16.02 8.52 -13.06
C GLU A 313 -14.68 7.76 -13.08
N HIS A 314 -14.20 7.26 -11.92
CA HIS A 314 -12.97 6.49 -11.83
C HIS A 314 -12.88 5.57 -10.60
N GLY A 315 -13.84 5.59 -9.71
CA GLY A 315 -13.89 4.73 -8.51
C GLY A 315 -14.90 3.59 -8.62
N HIS A 316 -15.46 3.35 -9.80
CA HIS A 316 -16.44 2.30 -10.11
C HIS A 316 -17.65 2.27 -9.17
N GLY A 317 -17.93 3.38 -8.46
CA GLY A 317 -18.97 3.42 -7.43
C GLY A 317 -18.67 2.49 -6.24
N ILE A 318 -17.39 2.22 -5.98
CA ILE A 318 -16.93 1.38 -4.86
C ILE A 318 -16.30 2.27 -3.81
N MET A 319 -16.70 2.07 -2.55
CA MET A 319 -16.09 2.74 -1.42
C MET A 319 -15.18 1.76 -0.68
N ARG A 320 -13.99 2.24 -0.33
CA ARG A 320 -12.93 1.45 0.28
C ARG A 320 -12.41 0.35 -0.66
N LYS A 321 -11.34 -0.33 -0.26
CA LYS A 321 -10.73 -1.42 -1.04
C LYS A 321 -11.57 -2.69 -1.01
N SER A 322 -12.69 -2.67 -1.70
CA SER A 322 -13.54 -3.84 -1.87
C SER A 322 -12.85 -4.87 -2.77
N ARG A 323 -12.94 -6.11 -2.40
CA ARG A 323 -12.39 -7.24 -3.16
C ARG A 323 -13.46 -7.77 -4.11
N PRO A 324 -13.05 -8.24 -5.26
CA PRO A 324 -11.71 -8.51 -5.81
C PRO A 324 -11.32 -7.60 -6.99
N TRP A 325 -11.69 -6.35 -7.01
CA TRP A 325 -11.54 -5.44 -8.15
C TRP A 325 -10.14 -4.82 -8.27
N PRO A 326 -9.24 -5.30 -9.16
CA PRO A 326 -7.88 -4.79 -9.32
C PRO A 326 -7.82 -3.64 -10.34
N TYR A 327 -8.62 -2.58 -10.13
CA TYR A 327 -8.65 -1.44 -11.02
C TYR A 327 -7.54 -0.42 -10.73
N GLU A 328 -7.31 0.52 -11.65
CA GLU A 328 -6.24 1.53 -11.60
C GLU A 328 -6.19 2.27 -10.26
N GLU A 329 -7.33 2.67 -9.69
CA GLU A 329 -7.39 3.38 -8.41
C GLU A 329 -6.91 2.55 -7.21
N LEU A 330 -6.80 1.24 -7.37
CA LEU A 330 -6.29 0.35 -6.34
C LEU A 330 -4.85 -0.10 -6.58
N VAL A 331 -4.52 -0.50 -7.81
CA VAL A 331 -3.25 -1.18 -8.10
C VAL A 331 -2.15 -0.27 -8.61
N HIS A 332 -2.50 0.91 -9.14
CA HIS A 332 -1.55 1.93 -9.56
C HIS A 332 -1.14 2.80 -8.36
N VAL A 333 0.14 2.78 -8.02
CA VAL A 333 0.67 3.39 -6.79
C VAL A 333 1.71 4.47 -7.08
N PRO A 334 1.84 5.48 -6.21
CA PRO A 334 2.95 6.41 -6.31
C PRO A 334 4.26 5.71 -5.93
N LEU A 335 5.32 5.98 -6.69
CA LEU A 335 6.67 5.53 -6.40
C LEU A 335 7.67 6.63 -6.74
N MET A 336 8.46 7.01 -5.75
CA MET A 336 9.52 8.01 -5.86
C MET A 336 10.80 7.49 -5.21
N MET A 337 11.93 7.63 -5.90
CA MET A 337 13.23 7.18 -5.38
C MET A 337 14.27 8.30 -5.48
N HIS A 338 14.83 8.69 -4.34
CA HIS A 338 16.03 9.52 -4.28
C HIS A 338 17.24 8.63 -4.06
N ILE A 339 18.23 8.71 -4.97
CA ILE A 339 19.49 8.00 -4.84
C ILE A 339 20.62 9.03 -5.02
N PRO A 340 21.53 9.22 -4.05
CA PRO A 340 22.65 10.13 -4.18
C PRO A 340 23.51 9.82 -5.42
N GLY A 341 23.69 10.81 -6.28
CA GLY A 341 24.42 10.64 -7.54
C GLY A 341 23.57 10.31 -8.76
N VAL A 342 22.28 10.01 -8.57
CA VAL A 342 21.30 9.94 -9.66
C VAL A 342 20.65 11.31 -9.81
N GLU A 343 20.43 11.75 -11.06
CA GLU A 343 19.78 13.04 -11.34
C GLU A 343 18.32 13.04 -10.89
N GLY A 344 17.95 14.02 -10.09
CA GLY A 344 16.56 14.20 -9.63
C GLY A 344 15.70 14.91 -10.67
N GLY A 345 14.37 14.84 -10.46
CA GLY A 345 13.35 15.46 -11.33
C GLY A 345 13.04 14.67 -12.59
N GLN A 346 13.59 13.47 -12.73
CA GLN A 346 13.26 12.54 -13.83
C GLN A 346 11.87 11.94 -13.64
N ARG A 347 11.20 11.67 -14.75
CA ARG A 347 9.94 10.93 -14.81
C ARG A 347 10.13 9.73 -15.72
N ILE A 348 9.86 8.54 -15.22
CA ILE A 348 10.03 7.28 -15.95
C ILE A 348 8.65 6.66 -16.16
N SER A 349 8.30 6.44 -17.43
CA SER A 349 7.00 5.88 -17.84
C SER A 349 7.02 4.36 -18.08
N SER A 350 8.15 3.69 -17.87
CA SER A 350 8.20 2.22 -17.93
C SER A 350 7.36 1.59 -16.82
N PHE A 351 6.77 0.43 -17.10
CA PHE A 351 6.10 -0.36 -16.07
C PHE A 351 7.12 -0.86 -15.05
N VAL A 352 6.82 -0.60 -13.78
CA VAL A 352 7.59 -1.06 -12.62
C VAL A 352 6.64 -1.67 -11.58
N GLN A 353 7.14 -2.59 -10.78
CA GLN A 353 6.34 -3.27 -9.78
C GLN A 353 7.03 -3.27 -8.41
N ASN A 354 6.31 -3.52 -7.36
CA ASN A 354 6.83 -3.50 -5.98
C ASN A 354 8.04 -4.42 -5.78
N VAL A 355 8.12 -5.57 -6.44
CA VAL A 355 9.29 -6.47 -6.40
C VAL A 355 10.59 -5.83 -6.90
N ASP A 356 10.47 -4.89 -7.86
CA ASP A 356 11.63 -4.18 -8.43
C ASP A 356 12.26 -3.20 -7.45
N VAL A 357 11.47 -2.70 -6.50
CA VAL A 357 11.96 -1.82 -5.44
C VAL A 357 13.01 -2.53 -4.60
N THR A 358 12.72 -3.77 -4.20
CA THR A 358 13.64 -4.57 -3.39
C THR A 358 14.90 -4.95 -4.18
N ALA A 359 14.74 -5.36 -5.44
CA ALA A 359 15.87 -5.61 -6.34
C ALA A 359 16.74 -4.36 -6.51
N THR A 360 16.12 -3.17 -6.63
CA THR A 360 16.84 -1.90 -6.74
C THR A 360 17.61 -1.56 -5.47
N ILE A 361 17.01 -1.76 -4.28
CA ILE A 361 17.70 -1.55 -3.00
C ILE A 361 18.93 -2.45 -2.91
N MET A 362 18.80 -3.73 -3.29
CA MET A 362 19.90 -4.67 -3.25
C MET A 362 21.00 -4.32 -4.27
N ASP A 363 20.62 -3.88 -5.47
CA ASP A 363 21.56 -3.42 -6.49
C ASP A 363 22.34 -2.18 -6.06
N VAL A 364 21.66 -1.18 -5.50
CA VAL A 364 22.27 0.06 -4.98
C VAL A 364 23.25 -0.22 -3.84
N LEU A 365 22.98 -1.25 -3.03
CA LEU A 365 23.88 -1.71 -1.96
C LEU A 365 24.97 -2.69 -2.44
N ASP A 366 25.03 -2.99 -3.74
CA ASP A 366 25.94 -3.97 -4.34
C ASP A 366 25.76 -5.40 -3.80
N LEU A 367 24.49 -5.79 -3.59
CA LEU A 367 24.10 -7.07 -2.99
C LEU A 367 23.20 -7.92 -3.89
N LEU A 368 22.76 -7.42 -5.06
CA LEU A 368 21.79 -8.13 -5.91
C LEU A 368 22.32 -9.46 -6.44
N ASP A 369 23.60 -9.53 -6.79
CA ASP A 369 24.26 -10.73 -7.32
C ASP A 369 24.92 -11.59 -6.22
N THR A 370 24.51 -11.45 -4.97
CA THR A 370 25.08 -12.24 -3.87
C THR A 370 24.37 -13.57 -3.71
N GLU A 371 25.16 -14.60 -3.44
CA GLU A 371 24.71 -15.97 -3.18
C GLU A 371 24.63 -16.26 -1.68
N ASP A 372 23.93 -17.33 -1.32
CA ASP A 372 23.96 -17.93 0.01
C ASP A 372 25.38 -18.30 0.41
N GLY A 373 25.71 -18.14 1.67
CA GLY A 373 27.06 -18.41 2.16
C GLY A 373 27.10 -18.72 3.66
N ILE A 374 28.31 -18.76 4.18
CA ILE A 374 28.58 -18.90 5.61
C ILE A 374 29.52 -17.77 6.04
N SER A 375 29.13 -17.01 7.06
CA SER A 375 29.96 -15.95 7.62
C SER A 375 31.22 -16.49 8.30
N ASP A 376 32.17 -15.62 8.58
CA ASP A 376 33.40 -15.95 9.32
C ASP A 376 33.14 -16.56 10.70
N HIS A 377 31.95 -16.37 11.24
CA HIS A 377 31.49 -16.93 12.51
C HIS A 377 30.65 -18.21 12.34
N GLY A 378 30.57 -18.78 11.15
CA GLY A 378 29.88 -20.03 10.86
C GLY A 378 28.33 -19.91 10.80
N MET A 379 27.81 -18.71 10.68
CA MET A 379 26.37 -18.50 10.50
C MET A 379 26.00 -18.45 9.02
N LYS A 380 24.82 -18.99 8.67
CA LYS A 380 24.29 -18.89 7.30
C LYS A 380 24.09 -17.40 6.95
N THR A 381 24.56 -17.00 5.79
CA THR A 381 24.24 -15.71 5.16
C THR A 381 23.39 -15.98 3.93
N PHE A 382 22.48 -15.10 3.65
CA PHE A 382 21.54 -15.22 2.54
C PHE A 382 21.94 -14.30 1.39
N GLY A 383 21.67 -14.74 0.17
CA GLY A 383 21.84 -13.99 -1.08
C GLY A 383 20.49 -13.53 -1.64
N ALA A 384 20.54 -12.82 -2.76
CA ALA A 384 19.37 -12.32 -3.48
C ALA A 384 19.08 -13.14 -4.77
N GLU A 385 19.64 -14.33 -4.89
CA GLU A 385 19.57 -15.18 -6.09
C GLU A 385 18.13 -15.58 -6.48
N ASP A 386 17.20 -15.59 -5.53
CA ASP A 386 15.79 -15.94 -5.74
C ASP A 386 14.89 -14.73 -6.07
N TYR A 387 15.47 -13.53 -6.23
CA TYR A 387 14.67 -12.34 -6.52
C TYR A 387 14.09 -12.41 -7.94
N GLN A 388 12.82 -12.03 -8.07
CA GLN A 388 12.10 -12.01 -9.35
C GLN A 388 11.91 -10.58 -9.89
N GLY A 389 12.23 -9.57 -9.08
CA GLY A 389 12.23 -8.16 -9.47
C GLY A 389 13.50 -7.79 -10.24
N GLU A 390 13.43 -6.76 -11.05
CA GLU A 390 14.54 -6.19 -11.79
C GLU A 390 14.98 -4.85 -11.19
N SER A 391 16.27 -4.57 -11.14
CA SER A 391 16.77 -3.27 -10.68
C SER A 391 16.31 -2.13 -11.59
N LEU A 392 15.80 -1.08 -10.99
CA LEU A 392 15.40 0.16 -11.67
C LEU A 392 16.59 1.11 -11.90
N LEU A 393 17.73 0.82 -11.30
CA LEU A 393 18.91 1.68 -11.37
C LEU A 393 19.41 1.94 -12.81
N PRO A 394 19.46 0.95 -13.72
CA PRO A 394 19.86 1.18 -15.11
C PRO A 394 18.92 2.18 -15.84
N MET A 395 17.61 2.13 -15.59
CA MET A 395 16.67 3.13 -16.16
C MET A 395 16.91 4.52 -15.57
N MET A 396 17.14 4.62 -14.26
CA MET A 396 17.41 5.88 -13.58
C MET A 396 18.73 6.52 -14.04
N GLN A 397 19.65 5.72 -14.57
CA GLN A 397 20.91 6.17 -15.15
C GLN A 397 20.81 6.44 -16.67
N GLY A 398 19.67 6.14 -17.29
CA GLY A 398 19.47 6.29 -18.73
C GLY A 398 20.23 5.25 -19.58
N GLU A 399 20.56 4.10 -18.99
CA GLU A 399 21.25 2.99 -19.67
C GLU A 399 20.26 2.11 -20.46
N VAL A 400 19.03 2.00 -19.96
CA VAL A 400 17.91 1.34 -20.62
C VAL A 400 16.66 2.20 -20.52
N ASP A 401 15.79 2.12 -21.52
CA ASP A 401 14.54 2.90 -21.54
C ASP A 401 13.43 2.22 -20.72
N LYS A 402 13.44 0.89 -20.63
CA LYS A 402 12.42 0.09 -19.93
C LYS A 402 12.99 -1.27 -19.50
N ILE A 403 12.35 -1.85 -18.50
CA ILE A 403 12.63 -3.22 -18.03
C ILE A 403 11.56 -4.22 -18.46
N ARG A 404 10.32 -3.76 -18.67
CA ARG A 404 9.20 -4.62 -19.11
C ARG A 404 8.14 -3.86 -19.90
N ASP A 405 7.32 -4.62 -20.64
CA ASP A 405 6.24 -4.10 -21.49
C ASP A 405 4.85 -4.21 -20.84
N TYR A 406 4.77 -4.66 -19.60
CA TYR A 406 3.51 -4.87 -18.89
C TYR A 406 3.72 -4.87 -17.39
N ALA A 407 2.62 -4.70 -16.64
CA ALA A 407 2.54 -5.06 -15.23
C ALA A 407 1.46 -6.13 -15.04
N ILE A 408 1.59 -6.92 -13.95
CA ILE A 408 0.51 -7.79 -13.49
C ILE A 408 0.00 -7.28 -12.14
N ALA A 409 -1.28 -7.50 -11.88
CA ALA A 409 -1.89 -7.15 -10.61
C ALA A 409 -3.06 -8.09 -10.30
N GLY A 410 -3.53 -8.09 -9.06
CA GLY A 410 -4.73 -8.83 -8.73
C GLY A 410 -4.80 -9.31 -7.29
N TYR A 411 -5.84 -10.08 -7.04
CA TYR A 411 -6.08 -10.78 -5.79
C TYR A 411 -5.86 -12.27 -5.98
N TYR A 412 -4.99 -12.86 -5.16
CA TYR A 412 -4.73 -14.30 -5.20
C TYR A 412 -6.02 -15.13 -5.09
N GLY A 413 -6.17 -16.08 -6.00
CA GLY A 413 -7.33 -16.97 -6.05
C GLY A 413 -8.65 -16.34 -6.50
N MET A 414 -8.66 -15.06 -6.92
CA MET A 414 -9.88 -14.32 -7.28
C MET A 414 -9.80 -13.63 -8.63
N SER A 415 -8.77 -12.82 -8.86
CA SER A 415 -8.59 -12.06 -10.09
C SER A 415 -7.12 -11.92 -10.44
N TRP A 416 -6.84 -11.98 -11.75
CA TRP A 416 -5.54 -11.64 -12.32
C TRP A 416 -5.73 -10.55 -13.36
N SER A 417 -4.85 -9.59 -13.38
CA SER A 417 -4.85 -8.51 -14.37
C SER A 417 -3.49 -8.43 -15.06
N ILE A 418 -3.49 -8.10 -16.34
CA ILE A 418 -2.33 -7.68 -17.09
C ILE A 418 -2.56 -6.31 -17.70
N ILE A 419 -1.63 -5.41 -17.48
CA ILE A 419 -1.68 -3.99 -17.83
C ILE A 419 -0.56 -3.72 -18.80
N THR A 420 -0.89 -3.21 -19.99
CA THR A 420 0.04 -2.85 -21.06
C THR A 420 -0.14 -1.37 -21.41
N ASP A 421 0.68 -0.82 -22.32
CA ASP A 421 0.55 0.57 -22.78
C ASP A 421 -0.82 0.87 -23.40
N GLU A 422 -1.46 -0.14 -24.01
CA GLU A 422 -2.70 0.05 -24.76
C GLU A 422 -3.93 -0.45 -24.02
N TYR A 423 -3.80 -1.56 -23.29
CA TYR A 423 -4.93 -2.29 -22.72
C TYR A 423 -4.68 -2.72 -21.29
N SER A 424 -5.76 -2.77 -20.52
CA SER A 424 -5.84 -3.46 -19.24
C SER A 424 -6.85 -4.61 -19.39
N TYR A 425 -6.43 -5.82 -18.99
CA TYR A 425 -7.27 -7.00 -19.05
C TYR A 425 -7.38 -7.64 -17.67
N VAL A 426 -8.61 -7.91 -17.24
CA VAL A 426 -8.90 -8.57 -15.95
C VAL A 426 -9.50 -9.95 -16.21
N HIS A 427 -8.85 -10.97 -15.69
CA HIS A 427 -9.30 -12.36 -15.68
C HIS A 427 -9.88 -12.72 -14.31
N TRP A 428 -11.14 -13.08 -14.29
CA TRP A 428 -11.82 -13.53 -13.08
C TRP A 428 -11.69 -15.04 -12.93
N LEU A 429 -11.20 -15.49 -11.79
CA LEU A 429 -11.02 -16.92 -11.45
C LEU A 429 -12.34 -17.49 -10.94
N VAL A 430 -13.29 -17.74 -11.86
CA VAL A 430 -14.66 -18.13 -11.50
C VAL A 430 -14.91 -19.63 -11.53
N SER A 431 -14.09 -20.41 -12.25
CA SER A 431 -14.22 -21.87 -12.30
C SER A 431 -13.53 -22.54 -11.12
N GLU A 432 -14.09 -23.67 -10.64
CA GLU A 432 -13.45 -24.47 -9.57
C GLU A 432 -12.08 -25.02 -10.00
N ASP A 433 -11.89 -25.32 -11.30
CA ASP A 433 -10.60 -25.77 -11.83
C ASP A 433 -9.54 -24.65 -11.79
N GLU A 434 -9.94 -23.39 -12.04
CA GLU A 434 -9.06 -22.22 -11.98
C GLU A 434 -8.73 -21.87 -10.54
N LYS A 435 -9.69 -21.92 -9.62
CA LYS A 435 -9.47 -21.75 -8.19
C LYS A 435 -8.52 -22.82 -7.65
N ASN A 436 -8.76 -24.10 -7.99
CA ASN A 436 -7.91 -25.21 -7.57
C ASN A 436 -6.49 -25.15 -8.16
N ASN A 437 -6.31 -24.58 -9.36
CA ASN A 437 -4.98 -24.32 -9.93
C ASN A 437 -4.30 -23.11 -9.30
N ALA A 438 -5.05 -22.15 -8.74
CA ALA A 438 -4.51 -21.10 -7.90
C ALA A 438 -4.08 -21.65 -6.52
N ASP A 439 -4.78 -22.69 -6.01
CA ASP A 439 -4.55 -23.37 -4.74
C ASP A 439 -3.41 -24.42 -4.77
N CYS A 440 -2.64 -24.55 -5.85
CA CYS A 440 -1.60 -25.59 -6.00
C CYS A 440 -0.36 -25.41 -5.10
N VAL A 441 -0.47 -24.71 -3.99
CA VAL A 441 0.51 -24.79 -2.90
C VAL A 441 -0.14 -25.59 -1.77
N GLU A 442 0.28 -26.84 -1.59
CA GLU A 442 -0.09 -27.65 -0.42
C GLU A 442 0.20 -26.84 0.86
N GLY A 443 -0.83 -26.49 1.62
CA GLY A 443 -0.72 -25.79 2.89
C GLY A 443 -1.15 -24.32 2.89
N ALA A 444 -1.54 -23.75 1.76
CA ALA A 444 -2.24 -22.45 1.78
C ALA A 444 -3.59 -22.65 2.45
N ASP A 445 -3.83 -21.94 3.55
CA ASP A 445 -5.07 -22.05 4.30
C ASP A 445 -6.28 -21.85 3.38
N LYS A 446 -7.02 -22.92 3.08
CA LYS A 446 -8.30 -22.88 2.36
C LYS A 446 -9.32 -21.93 2.99
N VAL A 447 -9.09 -21.56 4.24
CA VAL A 447 -9.90 -20.62 5.04
C VAL A 447 -9.95 -19.22 4.43
N MET A 448 -8.93 -18.79 3.68
CA MET A 448 -8.91 -17.44 3.15
C MET A 448 -9.63 -17.27 1.80
N SER A 449 -9.78 -18.33 0.99
CA SER A 449 -10.46 -18.21 -0.31
C SER A 449 -11.99 -18.16 -0.17
N GLU A 450 -12.57 -18.95 0.72
CA GLU A 450 -14.02 -18.89 1.00
C GLU A 450 -14.37 -17.66 1.85
N ASP A 451 -13.56 -17.32 2.84
CA ASP A 451 -13.78 -16.14 3.69
C ASP A 451 -13.51 -14.82 2.92
N MET A 452 -12.64 -14.77 1.92
CA MET A 452 -12.41 -13.55 1.16
C MET A 452 -13.58 -13.15 0.25
N TRP A 453 -14.35 -14.11 -0.24
CA TRP A 453 -15.62 -13.83 -0.94
C TRP A 453 -16.79 -13.56 0.03
N THR A 454 -16.65 -13.96 1.29
CA THR A 454 -17.65 -13.79 2.35
C THR A 454 -17.26 -12.74 3.39
N CYS A 455 -16.01 -12.30 3.43
CA CYS A 455 -15.45 -11.37 4.43
C CYS A 455 -15.80 -9.91 4.22
N THR A 456 -16.57 -9.59 3.22
CA THR A 456 -17.29 -8.34 3.19
C THR A 456 -18.66 -8.63 3.78
N ALA A 457 -18.69 -8.75 5.09
CA ALA A 457 -19.81 -8.76 6.01
C ALA A 457 -21.18 -8.70 5.31
N GLY A 458 -21.70 -9.84 4.89
CA GLY A 458 -23.10 -9.96 4.45
C GLY A 458 -23.44 -9.42 3.06
N ALA A 459 -22.69 -8.48 2.50
CA ALA A 459 -22.88 -8.04 1.12
C ALA A 459 -22.45 -9.16 0.18
N LYS A 460 -23.42 -9.80 -0.47
CA LYS A 460 -23.13 -10.72 -1.58
C LYS A 460 -22.59 -9.90 -2.74
N ILE A 461 -21.26 -9.78 -2.79
CA ILE A 461 -20.58 -9.23 -3.95
C ILE A 461 -20.79 -10.21 -5.09
N GLU A 462 -21.52 -9.81 -6.11
CA GLU A 462 -21.65 -10.61 -7.32
C GLU A 462 -20.28 -10.63 -8.01
N VAL A 463 -19.65 -11.80 -8.04
CA VAL A 463 -18.45 -12.04 -8.81
C VAL A 463 -18.75 -11.73 -10.28
N PRO A 464 -17.96 -10.87 -10.94
CA PRO A 464 -18.12 -10.65 -12.38
C PRO A 464 -18.10 -11.99 -13.14
N GLN A 465 -19.10 -12.20 -13.99
CA GLN A 465 -19.26 -13.47 -14.72
C GLN A 465 -18.43 -13.52 -16.00
N HIS A 466 -17.88 -12.38 -16.42
CA HIS A 466 -17.15 -12.22 -17.67
C HIS A 466 -15.84 -11.48 -17.42
N ASN A 467 -14.79 -11.89 -18.13
CA ASN A 467 -13.53 -11.18 -18.13
C ASN A 467 -13.69 -9.78 -18.71
N GLU A 468 -12.76 -8.90 -18.39
CA GLU A 468 -12.86 -7.49 -18.75
C GLU A 468 -11.64 -7.05 -19.56
N LEU A 469 -11.88 -6.17 -20.54
CA LEU A 469 -10.85 -5.55 -21.36
C LEU A 469 -11.12 -4.05 -21.49
N TYR A 470 -10.11 -3.23 -21.29
CA TYR A 470 -10.21 -1.78 -21.32
C TYR A 470 -9.13 -1.17 -22.21
N ASP A 471 -9.50 -0.20 -23.07
CA ASP A 471 -8.56 0.61 -23.87
C ASP A 471 -8.04 1.77 -23.03
N ARG A 472 -6.87 1.63 -22.41
CA ARG A 472 -6.30 2.60 -21.48
C ARG A 472 -6.05 3.99 -22.02
N ARG A 473 -5.94 4.14 -23.35
CA ARG A 473 -5.75 5.45 -23.99
C ARG A 473 -7.04 6.25 -24.06
N LYS A 474 -8.19 5.57 -24.11
CA LYS A 474 -9.52 6.19 -24.20
C LYS A 474 -10.29 6.12 -22.90
N ASP A 475 -10.00 5.12 -22.11
CA ASP A 475 -10.68 4.78 -20.87
C ASP A 475 -9.64 4.45 -19.78
N PRO A 476 -8.90 5.46 -19.30
CA PRO A 476 -7.84 5.26 -18.32
C PRO A 476 -8.36 4.75 -16.96
N PHE A 477 -9.65 4.93 -16.68
CA PHE A 477 -10.29 4.51 -15.43
C PHE A 477 -11.10 3.21 -15.55
N GLN A 478 -11.02 2.51 -16.70
CA GLN A 478 -11.58 1.17 -16.86
C GLN A 478 -13.12 1.11 -16.64
N LEU A 479 -13.87 2.06 -17.18
CA LEU A 479 -15.31 2.15 -17.03
C LEU A 479 -16.10 1.46 -18.15
N ASN A 480 -15.47 1.21 -19.30
CA ASN A 480 -16.13 0.66 -20.48
C ASN A 480 -15.47 -0.67 -20.90
N ASN A 481 -16.04 -1.77 -20.42
CA ASN A 481 -15.55 -3.11 -20.79
C ASN A 481 -15.84 -3.42 -22.26
N ILE A 482 -14.78 -3.58 -23.07
CA ILE A 482 -14.85 -3.86 -24.51
C ILE A 482 -14.45 -5.32 -24.85
N ALA A 483 -14.47 -6.24 -23.89
CA ALA A 483 -14.03 -7.62 -24.11
C ALA A 483 -14.89 -8.35 -25.15
N GLU A 484 -16.20 -8.16 -25.14
CA GLU A 484 -17.11 -8.79 -26.10
C GLU A 484 -16.93 -8.24 -27.55
N GLU A 485 -16.52 -6.96 -27.64
CA GLU A 485 -16.27 -6.30 -28.93
C GLU A 485 -14.88 -6.64 -29.51
N ASN A 486 -13.95 -7.09 -28.65
CA ASN A 486 -12.55 -7.38 -29.00
C ASN A 486 -12.09 -8.75 -28.46
N PRO A 487 -12.78 -9.85 -28.83
CA PRO A 487 -12.50 -11.16 -28.23
C PRO A 487 -11.10 -11.70 -28.56
N GLU A 488 -10.56 -11.36 -29.75
CA GLU A 488 -9.21 -11.79 -30.14
C GLU A 488 -8.13 -11.13 -29.24
N LYS A 489 -8.29 -9.85 -28.92
CA LYS A 489 -7.35 -9.14 -28.03
C LYS A 489 -7.50 -9.62 -26.60
N ALA A 490 -8.70 -9.85 -26.12
CA ALA A 490 -8.94 -10.41 -24.78
C ALA A 490 -8.27 -11.79 -24.63
N GLU A 491 -8.39 -12.66 -25.65
CA GLU A 491 -7.73 -13.98 -25.64
C GLU A 491 -6.21 -13.86 -25.72
N GLU A 492 -5.66 -12.97 -26.55
CA GLU A 492 -4.21 -12.71 -26.62
C GLU A 492 -3.65 -12.35 -25.25
N LEU A 493 -4.30 -11.41 -24.54
CA LEU A 493 -3.86 -10.95 -23.23
C LEU A 493 -4.05 -12.02 -22.15
N LEU A 494 -5.11 -12.81 -22.21
CA LEU A 494 -5.30 -13.96 -21.32
C LEU A 494 -4.17 -14.98 -21.47
N GLN A 495 -3.79 -15.33 -22.72
CA GLN A 495 -2.71 -16.27 -22.96
C GLN A 495 -1.36 -15.71 -22.46
N LYS A 496 -1.10 -14.41 -22.70
CA LYS A 496 0.08 -13.75 -22.17
C LYS A 496 0.11 -13.77 -20.63
N LEU A 497 -1.01 -13.44 -19.98
CA LEU A 497 -1.15 -13.45 -18.53
C LEU A 497 -0.89 -14.85 -17.94
N LYS A 498 -1.51 -15.90 -18.53
CA LYS A 498 -1.31 -17.29 -18.10
C LYS A 498 0.14 -17.74 -18.24
N LEU A 499 0.81 -17.31 -19.33
CA LEU A 499 2.23 -17.59 -19.53
C LEU A 499 3.08 -16.94 -18.44
N VAL A 500 2.89 -15.65 -18.17
CA VAL A 500 3.63 -14.91 -17.13
C VAL A 500 3.44 -15.54 -15.75
N ILE A 501 2.19 -15.83 -15.35
CA ILE A 501 1.91 -16.47 -14.07
C ILE A 501 2.55 -17.87 -14.00
N GLY A 502 2.54 -18.62 -15.11
CA GLY A 502 3.18 -19.94 -15.20
C GLY A 502 4.70 -19.87 -15.05
N GLU A 503 5.36 -18.92 -15.70
CA GLU A 503 6.79 -18.69 -15.58
C GLU A 503 7.19 -18.30 -14.15
N LEU A 504 6.48 -17.35 -13.55
CA LEU A 504 6.73 -16.93 -12.16
C LEU A 504 6.59 -18.07 -11.14
N ARG A 505 5.76 -19.07 -11.42
CA ARG A 505 5.60 -20.26 -10.55
C ARG A 505 6.73 -21.27 -10.68
N THR A 506 7.57 -21.15 -11.67
CA THR A 506 8.68 -22.10 -11.94
C THR A 506 10.05 -21.52 -11.63
N THR A 507 10.15 -20.23 -11.43
CA THR A 507 11.35 -19.50 -10.99
C THR A 507 11.31 -19.22 -9.51
#